data_c2ebe964893d91b10b826220bc871181
#
_entry.id   c2ebe964893d91b10b826220bc871181
#
_cell.length_a   1.000
_cell.length_b   1.000
_cell.length_c   1.000
_cell.angle_alpha   90.00
_cell.angle_beta   90.00
_cell.angle_gamma   90.00
#
_symmetry.space_group_name_H-M   'P 1'
#
loop_
_entity.id
_entity.type
_entity.pdbx_description
1 polymer ?
#
loop_
_entity_poly.entity_id
_entity_poly.type
_entity_poly.pdbx_seq_one_letter_code
_entity_poly.pdbx_strand_id
1 'polypeptide(L)'
;MRARKLCISAALFSLLLASLSTRADLVVLQYHHISDATPPSTSTSVSLFQAQLDMIRALDIKVVELLAATENVFSSNPPTGQRIAITFDDAYESVYSAGADILRERSLPYTIFVDTAAVGSNGYMTWKQLRELAERDGVTIANHTAGHGHLARKPDEAETDWKQRVTHSLDSAQATLKKQLGTSLPLFAYPYGEFDQALEAEVAERGWFGFGQQSGAIGPLSGKTRLPRYPMANAYGQLNGLKDKLNSKAFPVDTSKLPDGIMAANPPTLKLPPSEAIQPARLTCFASGMGRIDIEAADEGIIVKAPKPFNSRRFRYNCTHPADDGSFYWLSQQWLDLSQPED
;
A
#
# COMPACT_ATOMS: atom_id res chain seq x y z
N MET A 1 -27.31 69.88 -35.46
CA MET A 1 -27.09 69.13 -34.20
C MET A 1 -27.15 67.64 -34.51
N ARG A 2 -26.00 66.94 -34.56
CA ARG A 2 -25.91 65.47 -34.81
C ARG A 2 -25.56 64.77 -33.50
N ALA A 3 -26.49 63.97 -32.99
CA ALA A 3 -26.26 63.14 -31.79
C ALA A 3 -25.46 61.87 -32.17
N ARG A 4 -24.28 61.73 -31.56
CA ARG A 4 -23.47 60.51 -31.62
C ARG A 4 -24.01 59.50 -30.61
N LYS A 5 -24.46 58.34 -31.09
CA LYS A 5 -24.78 57.17 -30.27
C LYS A 5 -23.47 56.46 -29.91
N LEU A 6 -23.19 56.38 -28.61
CA LEU A 6 -22.08 55.60 -28.08
C LEU A 6 -22.53 54.18 -27.85
N CYS A 7 -21.99 53.23 -28.64
CA CYS A 7 -22.22 51.79 -28.39
C CYS A 7 -21.16 51.30 -27.40
N ILE A 8 -21.61 50.95 -26.20
CA ILE A 8 -20.77 50.29 -25.19
C ILE A 8 -20.89 48.78 -25.44
N SER A 9 -19.83 48.18 -25.98
CA SER A 9 -19.71 46.73 -26.10
C SER A 9 -19.27 46.15 -24.76
N ALA A 10 -20.14 45.49 -24.07
CA ALA A 10 -19.78 44.72 -22.86
C ALA A 10 -19.17 43.37 -23.29
N ALA A 11 -17.85 43.29 -23.14
CA ALA A 11 -17.14 42.00 -23.30
C ALA A 11 -17.36 41.13 -22.04
N LEU A 12 -18.17 40.08 -22.18
CA LEU A 12 -18.28 39.02 -21.19
C LEU A 12 -16.96 38.22 -21.19
N PHE A 13 -16.17 38.40 -20.14
CA PHE A 13 -15.02 37.56 -19.84
C PHE A 13 -15.53 36.31 -19.13
N SER A 14 -15.77 35.24 -19.88
CA SER A 14 -16.08 33.93 -19.32
C SER A 14 -14.81 33.38 -18.66
N LEU A 15 -14.70 33.48 -17.32
CA LEU A 15 -13.73 32.72 -16.55
C LEU A 15 -14.07 31.23 -16.72
N LEU A 16 -13.32 30.52 -17.55
CA LEU A 16 -13.24 29.08 -17.50
C LEU A 16 -12.52 28.73 -16.18
N LEU A 17 -13.29 28.44 -15.14
CA LEU A 17 -12.82 27.69 -13.99
C LEU A 17 -12.43 26.31 -14.51
N ALA A 18 -11.16 26.12 -14.85
CA ALA A 18 -10.58 24.80 -15.02
C ALA A 18 -10.71 24.10 -13.65
N SER A 19 -11.75 23.28 -13.51
CA SER A 19 -11.85 22.34 -12.40
C SER A 19 -10.58 21.48 -12.48
N LEU A 20 -9.61 21.73 -11.61
CA LEU A 20 -8.50 20.82 -11.35
C LEU A 20 -9.15 19.51 -10.90
N SER A 21 -9.38 18.60 -11.85
CA SER A 21 -9.81 17.25 -11.55
C SER A 21 -8.75 16.65 -10.64
N THR A 22 -9.05 16.58 -9.35
CA THR A 22 -8.17 15.92 -8.39
C THR A 22 -8.06 14.47 -8.82
N ARG A 23 -6.87 14.07 -9.24
CA ARG A 23 -6.58 12.67 -9.59
C ARG A 23 -6.96 11.78 -8.42
N ALA A 24 -7.56 10.63 -8.72
CA ALA A 24 -7.89 9.66 -7.70
C ALA A 24 -6.64 8.95 -7.23
N ASP A 25 -6.42 8.98 -5.94
CA ASP A 25 -5.45 8.11 -5.30
C ASP A 25 -6.14 6.83 -4.83
N LEU A 26 -5.39 5.75 -4.74
CA LEU A 26 -5.86 4.45 -4.27
C LEU A 26 -5.26 4.15 -2.90
N VAL A 27 -6.10 4.03 -1.89
CA VAL A 27 -5.72 3.53 -0.57
C VAL A 27 -5.95 2.02 -0.52
N VAL A 28 -4.93 1.26 -0.17
CA VAL A 28 -5.02 -0.19 -0.01
C VAL A 28 -4.94 -0.54 1.48
N LEU A 29 -5.96 -1.23 1.98
CA LEU A 29 -6.05 -1.68 3.36
C LEU A 29 -5.53 -3.12 3.47
N GLN A 30 -4.65 -3.38 4.44
CA GLN A 30 -4.05 -4.68 4.67
C GLN A 30 -4.55 -5.28 5.97
N TYR A 31 -5.17 -6.42 5.87
CA TYR A 31 -5.63 -7.27 6.97
C TYR A 31 -4.91 -8.62 6.94
N HIS A 32 -4.99 -9.36 8.06
CA HIS A 32 -4.57 -10.77 8.16
C HIS A 32 -5.71 -11.57 8.76
N HIS A 33 -5.85 -11.60 10.09
CA HIS A 33 -6.98 -12.24 10.76
C HIS A 33 -8.18 -11.31 10.94
N ILE A 34 -9.40 -11.85 10.78
CA ILE A 34 -10.62 -11.22 11.30
C ILE A 34 -11.08 -12.08 12.48
N SER A 35 -10.60 -11.75 13.68
CA SER A 35 -10.74 -12.60 14.86
C SER A 35 -10.48 -11.84 16.16
N ASP A 36 -11.19 -12.24 17.20
CA ASP A 36 -10.98 -11.77 18.57
C ASP A 36 -10.07 -12.73 19.38
N ALA A 37 -9.69 -13.88 18.80
CA ALA A 37 -8.96 -14.95 19.49
C ALA A 37 -7.49 -15.10 19.06
N THR A 38 -7.02 -14.31 18.10
CA THR A 38 -5.66 -14.38 17.54
C THR A 38 -4.84 -13.15 17.96
N PRO A 39 -3.49 -13.15 17.82
CA PRO A 39 -2.63 -12.06 18.33
C PRO A 39 -3.04 -10.66 17.82
N PRO A 40 -3.15 -9.65 18.70
CA PRO A 40 -3.63 -8.30 18.32
C PRO A 40 -2.76 -7.58 17.29
N SER A 41 -1.49 -7.97 17.12
CA SER A 41 -0.57 -7.37 16.15
C SER A 41 -0.92 -7.69 14.70
N THR A 42 -1.59 -8.82 14.46
CA THR A 42 -2.01 -9.30 13.13
C THR A 42 -3.53 -9.45 13.00
N SER A 43 -4.28 -9.22 14.07
CA SER A 43 -5.73 -9.42 14.09
C SER A 43 -6.50 -8.12 14.11
N THR A 44 -7.60 -8.08 13.37
CA THR A 44 -8.66 -7.09 13.50
C THR A 44 -9.86 -7.79 14.12
N SER A 45 -10.36 -7.31 15.27
CA SER A 45 -11.56 -7.85 15.86
C SER A 45 -12.75 -7.71 14.91
N VAL A 46 -13.71 -8.63 15.00
CA VAL A 46 -14.90 -8.59 14.13
C VAL A 46 -15.63 -7.27 14.25
N SER A 47 -15.80 -6.76 15.48
CA SER A 47 -16.47 -5.48 15.72
C SER A 47 -15.70 -4.28 15.16
N LEU A 48 -14.36 -4.27 15.26
CA LEU A 48 -13.53 -3.21 14.69
C LEU A 48 -13.58 -3.24 13.16
N PHE A 49 -13.51 -4.44 12.55
CA PHE A 49 -13.62 -4.61 11.11
C PHE A 49 -14.93 -4.05 10.57
N GLN A 50 -16.07 -4.38 11.20
CA GLN A 50 -17.38 -3.83 10.84
C GLN A 50 -17.40 -2.30 10.97
N ALA A 51 -16.87 -1.75 12.06
CA ALA A 51 -16.83 -0.30 12.29
C ALA A 51 -15.93 0.43 11.26
N GLN A 52 -14.83 -0.18 10.83
CA GLN A 52 -13.98 0.35 9.75
C GLN A 52 -14.74 0.39 8.42
N LEU A 53 -15.47 -0.69 8.04
CA LEU A 53 -16.29 -0.72 6.84
C LEU A 53 -17.46 0.28 6.90
N ASP A 54 -18.07 0.45 8.06
CA ASP A 54 -19.13 1.44 8.27
C ASP A 54 -18.60 2.88 8.13
N MET A 55 -17.37 3.15 8.58
CA MET A 55 -16.71 4.45 8.35
C MET A 55 -16.43 4.70 6.86
N ILE A 56 -15.95 3.70 6.12
CA ILE A 56 -15.74 3.81 4.66
C ILE A 56 -17.05 4.18 3.96
N ARG A 57 -18.14 3.48 4.31
CA ARG A 57 -19.48 3.78 3.79
C ARG A 57 -19.95 5.19 4.16
N ALA A 58 -19.74 5.61 5.42
CA ALA A 58 -20.15 6.94 5.89
C ALA A 58 -19.38 8.08 5.21
N LEU A 59 -18.16 7.84 4.75
CA LEU A 59 -17.34 8.77 3.98
C LEU A 59 -17.68 8.74 2.47
N ASP A 60 -18.59 7.89 2.03
CA ASP A 60 -18.97 7.68 0.62
C ASP A 60 -17.77 7.36 -0.29
N ILE A 61 -16.77 6.63 0.23
CA ILE A 61 -15.59 6.24 -0.53
C ILE A 61 -15.85 4.88 -1.18
N LYS A 62 -15.63 4.82 -2.50
CA LYS A 62 -15.85 3.59 -3.27
C LYS A 62 -14.79 2.54 -2.96
N VAL A 63 -15.23 1.34 -2.57
CA VAL A 63 -14.39 0.14 -2.51
C VAL A 63 -14.34 -0.51 -3.90
N VAL A 64 -13.14 -0.85 -4.36
CA VAL A 64 -12.86 -1.30 -5.73
C VAL A 64 -11.99 -2.55 -5.76
N GLU A 65 -12.02 -3.28 -6.88
CA GLU A 65 -11.11 -4.40 -7.13
C GLU A 65 -9.67 -3.91 -7.28
N LEU A 66 -8.73 -4.58 -6.62
CA LEU A 66 -7.34 -4.14 -6.50
C LEU A 66 -6.63 -4.05 -7.85
N LEU A 67 -6.72 -5.09 -8.70
CA LEU A 67 -5.99 -5.13 -9.98
C LEU A 67 -6.44 -3.99 -10.89
N ALA A 68 -7.72 -3.93 -11.20
CA ALA A 68 -8.28 -2.92 -12.08
C ALA A 68 -8.04 -1.49 -11.54
N ALA A 69 -8.14 -1.31 -10.22
CA ALA A 69 -7.87 -0.01 -9.60
C ALA A 69 -6.40 0.38 -9.69
N THR A 70 -5.47 -0.57 -9.50
CA THR A 70 -4.03 -0.32 -9.61
C THR A 70 -3.64 0.01 -11.05
N GLU A 71 -4.11 -0.75 -12.03
CA GLU A 71 -3.88 -0.46 -13.46
C GLU A 71 -4.40 0.92 -13.84
N ASN A 72 -5.58 1.28 -13.35
CA ASN A 72 -6.20 2.58 -13.61
C ASN A 72 -5.40 3.77 -13.05
N VAL A 73 -4.72 3.62 -11.89
CA VAL A 73 -3.83 4.68 -11.37
C VAL A 73 -2.72 5.02 -12.35
N PHE A 74 -2.19 4.00 -13.04
CA PHE A 74 -1.08 4.16 -13.98
C PHE A 74 -1.54 4.38 -15.43
N SER A 75 -2.84 4.47 -15.68
CA SER A 75 -3.38 4.74 -17.02
C SER A 75 -3.18 6.21 -17.41
N SER A 76 -3.31 6.50 -18.72
CA SER A 76 -3.26 7.88 -19.23
C SER A 76 -4.43 8.74 -18.77
N ASN A 77 -5.54 8.12 -18.38
CA ASN A 77 -6.76 8.81 -17.91
C ASN A 77 -7.29 8.17 -16.62
N PRO A 78 -6.58 8.35 -15.49
CA PRO A 78 -7.01 7.78 -14.21
C PRO A 78 -8.38 8.37 -13.81
N PRO A 79 -9.25 7.58 -13.18
CA PRO A 79 -10.52 8.07 -12.68
C PRO A 79 -10.30 9.12 -11.59
N THR A 80 -11.31 9.94 -11.31
CA THR A 80 -11.31 10.95 -10.25
C THR A 80 -11.93 10.39 -8.97
N GLY A 81 -11.60 11.00 -7.82
CA GLY A 81 -12.14 10.65 -6.50
C GLY A 81 -11.37 9.55 -5.77
N GLN A 82 -11.41 9.60 -4.45
CA GLN A 82 -10.74 8.66 -3.57
C GLN A 82 -11.32 7.25 -3.71
N ARG A 83 -10.46 6.22 -3.69
CA ARG A 83 -10.85 4.81 -3.80
C ARG A 83 -10.10 3.98 -2.78
N ILE A 84 -10.72 2.88 -2.37
CA ILE A 84 -10.17 1.94 -1.39
C ILE A 84 -10.19 0.54 -1.98
N ALA A 85 -9.09 -0.22 -1.81
CA ALA A 85 -9.06 -1.65 -2.02
C ALA A 85 -8.81 -2.37 -0.69
N ILE A 86 -9.50 -3.48 -0.47
CA ILE A 86 -9.38 -4.30 0.73
C ILE A 86 -8.53 -5.52 0.40
N THR A 87 -7.49 -5.79 1.20
CA THR A 87 -6.62 -6.95 1.00
C THR A 87 -6.41 -7.73 2.30
N PHE A 88 -6.25 -9.04 2.17
CA PHE A 88 -5.90 -9.95 3.25
C PHE A 88 -4.65 -10.72 2.86
N ASP A 89 -3.70 -10.85 3.78
CA ASP A 89 -2.51 -11.66 3.58
C ASP A 89 -2.67 -13.04 4.24
N ASP A 90 -1.85 -14.01 3.82
CA ASP A 90 -1.69 -15.36 4.35
C ASP A 90 -2.83 -16.37 4.08
N ALA A 91 -4.03 -15.91 3.74
CA ALA A 91 -5.23 -16.76 3.60
C ALA A 91 -5.64 -17.49 4.91
N TYR A 92 -5.64 -16.77 6.03
CA TYR A 92 -6.12 -17.33 7.30
C TYR A 92 -7.59 -17.71 7.26
N GLU A 93 -7.92 -18.83 7.93
CA GLU A 93 -9.27 -19.39 7.98
C GLU A 93 -10.30 -18.41 8.56
N SER A 94 -9.88 -17.53 9.49
CA SER A 94 -10.74 -16.49 10.08
C SER A 94 -11.28 -15.47 9.05
N VAL A 95 -10.60 -15.28 7.92
CA VAL A 95 -11.11 -14.44 6.83
C VAL A 95 -12.28 -15.15 6.12
N TYR A 96 -12.20 -16.48 5.92
CA TYR A 96 -13.28 -17.26 5.34
C TYR A 96 -14.48 -17.32 6.28
N SER A 97 -14.27 -17.65 7.55
CA SER A 97 -15.34 -17.91 8.53
C SER A 97 -16.02 -16.64 9.07
N ALA A 98 -15.35 -15.50 9.06
CA ALA A 98 -15.91 -14.24 9.57
C ALA A 98 -15.87 -13.09 8.54
N GLY A 99 -14.71 -12.81 7.95
CA GLY A 99 -14.53 -11.64 7.08
C GLY A 99 -15.33 -11.70 5.78
N ALA A 100 -15.33 -12.87 5.12
CA ALA A 100 -15.90 -13.05 3.79
C ALA A 100 -17.43 -12.82 3.74
N ASP A 101 -18.17 -13.25 4.75
CA ASP A 101 -19.62 -13.03 4.79
C ASP A 101 -19.97 -11.59 5.10
N ILE A 102 -19.23 -10.91 5.97
CA ILE A 102 -19.38 -9.48 6.25
C ILE A 102 -19.19 -8.64 4.96
N LEU A 103 -18.18 -8.98 4.15
CA LEU A 103 -17.91 -8.30 2.88
C LEU A 103 -18.98 -8.62 1.82
N ARG A 104 -19.42 -9.88 1.73
CA ARG A 104 -20.47 -10.32 0.82
C ARG A 104 -21.80 -9.60 1.09
N GLU A 105 -22.21 -9.48 2.36
CA GLU A 105 -23.42 -8.78 2.76
C GLU A 105 -23.41 -7.29 2.38
N ARG A 106 -22.21 -6.69 2.27
CA ARG A 106 -21.99 -5.31 1.86
C ARG A 106 -21.65 -5.16 0.37
N SER A 107 -21.59 -6.27 -0.37
CA SER A 107 -21.18 -6.31 -1.78
C SER A 107 -19.82 -5.62 -2.02
N LEU A 108 -18.86 -5.83 -1.11
CA LEU A 108 -17.54 -5.21 -1.16
C LEU A 108 -16.52 -6.18 -1.79
N PRO A 109 -15.79 -5.76 -2.84
CA PRO A 109 -14.72 -6.54 -3.40
C PRO A 109 -13.49 -6.58 -2.48
N TYR A 110 -12.70 -7.66 -2.57
CA TYR A 110 -11.46 -7.83 -1.83
C TYR A 110 -10.49 -8.79 -2.51
N THR A 111 -9.22 -8.70 -2.11
CA THR A 111 -8.14 -9.58 -2.60
C THR A 111 -7.54 -10.36 -1.43
N ILE A 112 -7.27 -11.65 -1.64
CA ILE A 112 -6.53 -12.49 -0.70
C ILE A 112 -5.19 -12.84 -1.34
N PHE A 113 -4.09 -12.45 -0.68
CA PHE A 113 -2.74 -12.86 -1.01
C PHE A 113 -2.40 -14.16 -0.27
N VAL A 114 -2.14 -15.24 -1.01
CA VAL A 114 -2.08 -16.60 -0.48
C VAL A 114 -0.65 -17.09 -0.39
N ASP A 115 -0.20 -17.46 0.82
CA ASP A 115 0.92 -18.38 0.98
C ASP A 115 0.47 -19.79 0.58
N THR A 116 0.88 -20.23 -0.60
CA THR A 116 0.38 -21.48 -1.19
C THR A 116 0.87 -22.73 -0.46
N ALA A 117 1.94 -22.65 0.33
CA ALA A 117 2.45 -23.77 1.11
C ALA A 117 1.70 -23.93 2.44
N ALA A 118 1.09 -22.87 2.97
CA ALA A 118 0.30 -22.92 4.20
C ALA A 118 -1.12 -23.42 3.99
N VAL A 119 -1.65 -23.41 2.76
CA VAL A 119 -3.03 -23.80 2.45
C VAL A 119 -3.33 -25.24 2.92
N GLY A 120 -4.37 -25.36 3.74
CA GLY A 120 -4.80 -26.62 4.35
C GLY A 120 -4.13 -26.94 5.68
N SER A 121 -3.17 -26.15 6.13
CA SER A 121 -2.61 -26.22 7.47
C SER A 121 -3.59 -25.69 8.52
N ASN A 122 -3.36 -26.01 9.78
CA ASN A 122 -4.22 -25.54 10.87
C ASN A 122 -4.22 -24.00 10.96
N GLY A 123 -5.41 -23.41 10.96
CA GLY A 123 -5.62 -21.96 10.99
C GLY A 123 -5.60 -21.27 9.63
N TYR A 124 -5.35 -22.01 8.54
CA TYR A 124 -5.36 -21.49 7.17
C TYR A 124 -6.53 -22.06 6.36
N MET A 125 -6.95 -21.35 5.32
CA MET A 125 -7.96 -21.82 4.39
C MET A 125 -7.50 -23.09 3.66
N THR A 126 -8.47 -23.94 3.31
CA THR A 126 -8.27 -25.04 2.38
C THR A 126 -8.42 -24.59 0.94
N TRP A 127 -7.87 -25.36 -0.03
CA TRP A 127 -8.10 -25.10 -1.46
C TRP A 127 -9.58 -25.14 -1.84
N LYS A 128 -10.40 -25.91 -1.13
CA LYS A 128 -11.86 -25.91 -1.33
C LYS A 128 -12.45 -24.55 -1.00
N GLN A 129 -12.13 -23.98 0.17
CA GLN A 129 -12.60 -22.66 0.60
C GLN A 129 -12.11 -21.55 -0.35
N LEU A 130 -10.85 -21.60 -0.78
CA LEU A 130 -10.31 -20.61 -1.74
C LEU A 130 -11.02 -20.68 -3.09
N ARG A 131 -11.37 -21.88 -3.60
CA ARG A 131 -12.18 -22.02 -4.82
C ARG A 131 -13.57 -21.44 -4.66
N GLU A 132 -14.24 -21.75 -3.54
CA GLU A 132 -15.58 -21.19 -3.23
C GLU A 132 -15.55 -19.66 -3.16
N LEU A 133 -14.49 -19.06 -2.62
CA LEU A 133 -14.32 -17.61 -2.60
C LEU A 133 -14.03 -17.05 -4.00
N ALA A 134 -13.16 -17.69 -4.77
CA ALA A 134 -12.78 -17.25 -6.11
C ALA A 134 -13.96 -17.26 -7.13
N GLU A 135 -15.01 -18.04 -6.85
CA GLU A 135 -16.26 -18.05 -7.65
C GLU A 135 -17.20 -16.88 -7.30
N ARG A 136 -16.94 -16.14 -6.21
CA ARG A 136 -17.77 -15.00 -5.79
C ARG A 136 -17.36 -13.73 -6.55
N ASP A 137 -18.33 -12.96 -6.98
CA ASP A 137 -18.10 -11.67 -7.63
C ASP A 137 -17.28 -10.74 -6.73
N GLY A 138 -16.27 -10.08 -7.30
CA GLY A 138 -15.42 -9.13 -6.61
C GLY A 138 -14.34 -9.76 -5.70
N VAL A 139 -14.20 -11.08 -5.69
CA VAL A 139 -13.14 -11.76 -4.92
C VAL A 139 -11.97 -12.12 -5.83
N THR A 140 -10.79 -11.70 -5.42
CA THR A 140 -9.52 -11.93 -6.14
C THR A 140 -8.57 -12.74 -5.26
N ILE A 141 -7.91 -13.74 -5.84
CA ILE A 141 -6.85 -14.52 -5.18
C ILE A 141 -5.53 -14.22 -5.86
N ALA A 142 -4.49 -13.90 -5.08
CA ALA A 142 -3.20 -13.45 -5.58
C ALA A 142 -2.02 -14.08 -4.82
N ASN A 143 -0.81 -13.79 -5.26
CA ASN A 143 0.42 -14.45 -4.83
C ASN A 143 1.00 -13.82 -3.55
N HIS A 144 1.25 -14.64 -2.52
CA HIS A 144 2.01 -14.32 -1.31
C HIS A 144 3.12 -15.34 -1.05
N THR A 145 3.74 -15.84 -2.10
CA THR A 145 4.82 -16.84 -2.09
C THR A 145 4.37 -18.29 -1.84
N ALA A 146 5.33 -19.19 -1.85
CA ALA A 146 5.22 -20.53 -1.32
C ALA A 146 6.16 -20.65 -0.11
N GLY A 147 5.56 -20.62 1.09
CA GLY A 147 6.26 -20.82 2.36
C GLY A 147 6.60 -19.56 3.14
N HIS A 148 6.11 -18.38 2.72
CA HIS A 148 6.17 -17.11 3.46
C HIS A 148 7.57 -16.79 4.05
N GLY A 149 8.66 -17.15 3.33
CA GLY A 149 10.02 -16.89 3.78
C GLY A 149 10.44 -15.42 3.58
N HIS A 150 11.43 -14.98 4.34
CA HIS A 150 12.11 -13.71 4.09
C HIS A 150 12.82 -13.76 2.74
N LEU A 151 12.51 -12.83 1.83
CA LEU A 151 12.99 -12.85 0.46
C LEU A 151 14.20 -11.95 0.22
N ALA A 152 14.51 -11.01 1.11
CA ALA A 152 15.74 -10.23 1.04
C ALA A 152 16.96 -11.16 1.01
N ARG A 153 18.02 -10.74 0.31
CA ARG A 153 19.25 -11.52 0.25
C ARG A 153 19.90 -11.57 1.63
N LYS A 154 20.20 -12.79 2.10
CA LYS A 154 20.84 -12.99 3.40
C LYS A 154 22.30 -12.52 3.36
N PRO A 155 22.86 -12.07 4.49
CA PRO A 155 24.30 -11.91 4.58
C PRO A 155 25.00 -13.22 4.16
N ASP A 156 26.06 -13.12 3.41
CA ASP A 156 26.85 -14.26 2.90
C ASP A 156 26.12 -15.20 1.91
N GLU A 157 24.86 -14.95 1.54
CA GLU A 157 24.17 -15.72 0.50
C GLU A 157 24.69 -15.33 -0.89
N ALA A 158 25.13 -16.33 -1.67
CA ALA A 158 25.52 -16.08 -3.06
C ALA A 158 24.31 -15.56 -3.86
N GLU A 159 24.57 -14.65 -4.80
CA GLU A 159 23.49 -14.07 -5.62
C GLU A 159 22.70 -15.13 -6.42
N THR A 160 23.41 -16.15 -6.92
CA THR A 160 22.79 -17.28 -7.62
C THR A 160 21.84 -18.08 -6.74
N ASP A 161 22.22 -18.32 -5.49
CA ASP A 161 21.43 -19.10 -4.53
C ASP A 161 20.21 -18.30 -4.09
N TRP A 162 20.41 -17.01 -3.82
CA TRP A 162 19.32 -16.07 -3.54
C TRP A 162 18.32 -16.03 -4.69
N LYS A 163 18.79 -15.85 -5.93
CA LYS A 163 17.92 -15.77 -7.11
C LYS A 163 17.14 -17.07 -7.31
N GLN A 164 17.78 -18.22 -7.13
CA GLN A 164 17.11 -19.53 -7.21
C GLN A 164 16.04 -19.67 -6.15
N ARG A 165 16.32 -19.30 -4.90
CA ARG A 165 15.39 -19.36 -3.77
C ARG A 165 14.17 -18.44 -3.99
N VAL A 166 14.40 -17.21 -4.39
CA VAL A 166 13.35 -16.22 -4.67
C VAL A 166 12.49 -16.66 -5.85
N THR A 167 13.11 -17.01 -6.99
CA THR A 167 12.41 -17.49 -8.18
C THR A 167 11.55 -18.71 -7.85
N HIS A 168 12.10 -19.69 -7.11
CA HIS A 168 11.32 -20.85 -6.69
C HIS A 168 10.10 -20.46 -5.86
N SER A 169 10.26 -19.58 -4.88
CA SER A 169 9.17 -19.14 -3.98
C SER A 169 8.06 -18.40 -4.75
N LEU A 170 8.42 -17.48 -5.64
CA LEU A 170 7.49 -16.69 -6.42
C LEU A 170 6.76 -17.54 -7.48
N ASP A 171 7.50 -18.28 -8.28
CA ASP A 171 6.96 -18.95 -9.47
C ASP A 171 6.21 -20.24 -9.12
N SER A 172 6.63 -20.97 -8.06
CA SER A 172 5.89 -22.15 -7.60
C SER A 172 4.53 -21.76 -7.01
N ALA A 173 4.46 -20.63 -6.30
CA ALA A 173 3.18 -20.09 -5.82
C ALA A 173 2.27 -19.72 -6.98
N GLN A 174 2.78 -18.98 -7.97
CA GLN A 174 2.01 -18.58 -9.15
C GLN A 174 1.48 -19.77 -9.94
N ALA A 175 2.34 -20.79 -10.16
CA ALA A 175 1.96 -22.02 -10.84
C ALA A 175 0.90 -22.80 -10.05
N THR A 176 1.02 -22.84 -8.71
CA THR A 176 0.05 -23.50 -7.84
C THR A 176 -1.31 -22.78 -7.89
N LEU A 177 -1.33 -21.45 -7.81
CA LEU A 177 -2.57 -20.66 -7.95
C LEU A 177 -3.24 -20.93 -9.29
N LYS A 178 -2.47 -20.90 -10.39
CA LYS A 178 -3.00 -21.23 -11.73
C LYS A 178 -3.57 -22.65 -11.81
N LYS A 179 -2.89 -23.64 -11.22
CA LYS A 179 -3.34 -25.04 -11.19
C LYS A 179 -4.62 -25.20 -10.39
N GLN A 180 -4.74 -24.55 -9.23
CA GLN A 180 -5.84 -24.73 -8.29
C GLN A 180 -7.08 -23.89 -8.62
N LEU A 181 -6.89 -22.73 -9.22
CA LEU A 181 -7.94 -21.73 -9.45
C LEU A 181 -8.20 -21.44 -10.94
N GLY A 182 -7.41 -22.02 -11.85
CA GLY A 182 -7.55 -21.78 -13.29
C GLY A 182 -6.93 -20.46 -13.78
N THR A 183 -6.61 -19.53 -12.89
CA THR A 183 -6.05 -18.22 -13.22
C THR A 183 -4.92 -17.84 -12.25
N SER A 184 -4.10 -16.90 -12.69
CA SER A 184 -3.09 -16.25 -11.85
C SER A 184 -2.96 -14.79 -12.29
N LEU A 185 -2.91 -13.89 -11.33
CA LEU A 185 -2.94 -12.45 -11.57
C LEU A 185 -1.56 -11.82 -11.31
N PRO A 186 -1.25 -10.68 -11.95
CA PRO A 186 0.02 -9.98 -11.79
C PRO A 186 0.04 -9.16 -10.48
N LEU A 187 -0.40 -9.75 -9.37
CA LEU A 187 -0.44 -9.14 -8.05
C LEU A 187 0.38 -9.96 -7.07
N PHE A 188 1.27 -9.32 -6.37
CA PHE A 188 2.16 -9.92 -5.39
C PHE A 188 2.25 -9.09 -4.12
N ALA A 189 2.11 -9.71 -2.94
CA ALA A 189 2.41 -9.07 -1.66
C ALA A 189 3.69 -9.66 -1.08
N TYR A 190 4.58 -8.78 -0.61
CA TYR A 190 5.84 -9.20 0.01
C TYR A 190 5.60 -9.75 1.41
N PRO A 191 6.06 -10.98 1.74
CA PRO A 191 6.08 -11.47 3.12
C PRO A 191 6.75 -10.48 4.06
N TYR A 192 6.18 -10.26 5.24
CA TYR A 192 6.62 -9.26 6.24
C TYR A 192 6.65 -7.81 5.71
N GLY A 193 6.25 -7.58 4.46
CA GLY A 193 6.44 -6.33 3.73
C GLY A 193 7.89 -6.04 3.39
N GLU A 194 8.81 -7.00 3.49
CA GLU A 194 10.23 -6.84 3.21
C GLU A 194 10.51 -6.89 1.71
N PHE A 195 11.18 -5.87 1.21
CA PHE A 195 11.70 -5.82 -0.17
C PHE A 195 12.97 -4.96 -0.24
N ASP A 196 13.79 -5.27 -1.21
CA ASP A 196 14.96 -4.52 -1.66
C ASP A 196 14.91 -4.31 -3.17
N GLN A 197 15.82 -3.53 -3.73
CA GLN A 197 15.84 -3.25 -5.17
C GLN A 197 16.04 -4.50 -6.02
N ALA A 198 16.79 -5.49 -5.53
CA ALA A 198 17.00 -6.74 -6.25
C ALA A 198 15.70 -7.56 -6.34
N LEU A 199 14.96 -7.67 -5.24
CA LEU A 199 13.66 -8.34 -5.21
C LEU A 199 12.60 -7.58 -6.02
N GLU A 200 12.61 -6.25 -5.99
CA GLU A 200 11.76 -5.43 -6.85
C GLU A 200 12.01 -5.69 -8.34
N ALA A 201 13.28 -5.90 -8.74
CA ALA A 201 13.62 -6.27 -10.12
C ALA A 201 13.01 -7.62 -10.51
N GLU A 202 13.08 -8.63 -9.62
CA GLU A 202 12.45 -9.95 -9.87
C GLU A 202 10.92 -9.84 -10.03
N VAL A 203 10.27 -8.98 -9.26
CA VAL A 203 8.83 -8.71 -9.38
C VAL A 203 8.51 -7.96 -10.67
N ALA A 204 9.35 -6.98 -11.04
CA ALA A 204 9.21 -6.21 -12.27
C ALA A 204 9.42 -7.05 -13.54
N GLU A 205 10.41 -7.98 -13.56
CA GLU A 205 10.66 -8.91 -14.67
C GLU A 205 9.45 -9.79 -14.97
N ARG A 206 8.64 -10.11 -13.95
CA ARG A 206 7.37 -10.87 -14.09
C ARG A 206 6.19 -10.00 -14.53
N GLY A 207 6.37 -8.68 -14.61
CA GLY A 207 5.31 -7.72 -14.92
C GLY A 207 4.28 -7.59 -13.80
N TRP A 208 4.65 -7.88 -12.55
CA TRP A 208 3.73 -7.85 -11.41
C TRP A 208 3.75 -6.51 -10.68
N PHE A 209 2.62 -6.20 -10.05
CA PHE A 209 2.53 -5.16 -9.03
C PHE A 209 2.93 -5.74 -7.68
N GLY A 210 3.90 -5.08 -7.00
CA GLY A 210 4.42 -5.49 -5.70
C GLY A 210 3.88 -4.62 -4.58
N PHE A 211 3.22 -5.23 -3.57
CA PHE A 211 2.62 -4.56 -2.43
C PHE A 211 3.41 -4.84 -1.15
N GLY A 212 3.94 -3.77 -0.54
CA GLY A 212 4.57 -3.86 0.77
C GLY A 212 3.58 -3.64 1.93
N GLN A 213 4.14 -3.35 3.11
CA GLN A 213 3.37 -3.02 4.32
C GLN A 213 3.67 -1.59 4.83
N GLN A 214 4.45 -0.80 4.09
CA GLN A 214 4.66 0.62 4.39
C GLN A 214 3.38 1.41 4.08
N SER A 215 3.06 2.38 4.95
CA SER A 215 1.82 3.15 4.85
C SER A 215 1.88 4.22 3.76
N GLY A 216 0.76 4.46 3.08
CA GLY A 216 0.60 5.50 2.07
C GLY A 216 -0.52 5.20 1.10
N ALA A 217 -0.85 6.17 0.25
CA ALA A 217 -1.72 6.00 -0.89
C ALA A 217 -0.90 5.77 -2.16
N ILE A 218 -1.50 5.12 -3.14
CA ILE A 218 -0.92 4.85 -4.46
C ILE A 218 -1.37 5.93 -5.43
N GLY A 219 -0.42 6.56 -6.11
CA GLY A 219 -0.67 7.56 -7.13
C GLY A 219 0.17 7.32 -8.39
N PRO A 220 0.06 8.17 -9.41
CA PRO A 220 0.75 7.98 -10.68
C PRO A 220 2.29 7.97 -10.61
N LEU A 221 2.86 8.54 -9.54
CA LEU A 221 4.30 8.56 -9.28
C LEU A 221 4.76 7.42 -8.37
N SER A 222 3.87 6.50 -8.01
CA SER A 222 4.24 5.34 -7.19
C SER A 222 5.03 4.32 -8.01
N GLY A 223 6.12 3.78 -7.44
CA GLY A 223 6.85 2.65 -8.00
C GLY A 223 5.97 1.39 -7.97
N LYS A 224 5.79 0.74 -9.14
CA LYS A 224 4.84 -0.39 -9.30
C LYS A 224 5.20 -1.60 -8.45
N THR A 225 6.44 -1.72 -8.03
CA THR A 225 6.98 -2.84 -7.25
C THR A 225 7.14 -2.55 -5.76
N ARG A 226 6.73 -1.34 -5.30
CA ARG A 226 6.78 -0.90 -3.89
C ARG A 226 5.52 -0.18 -3.46
N LEU A 227 4.37 -0.71 -3.86
CA LEU A 227 3.07 -0.10 -3.58
C LEU A 227 2.74 -0.18 -2.09
N PRO A 228 2.36 0.95 -1.46
CA PRO A 228 2.07 1.00 -0.04
C PRO A 228 0.70 0.42 0.29
N ARG A 229 0.55 -0.07 1.53
CA ARG A 229 -0.73 -0.47 2.13
C ARG A 229 -0.81 0.02 3.57
N TYR A 230 -2.02 0.26 4.08
CA TYR A 230 -2.23 0.57 5.47
C TYR A 230 -2.52 -0.68 6.29
N PRO A 231 -1.67 -1.07 7.25
CA PRO A 231 -1.99 -2.14 8.20
C PRO A 231 -3.21 -1.77 9.05
N MET A 232 -4.15 -2.71 9.17
CA MET A 232 -5.45 -2.49 9.80
C MET A 232 -5.69 -3.35 11.05
N ALA A 233 -4.69 -4.09 11.54
CA ALA A 233 -4.78 -4.83 12.78
C ALA A 233 -5.17 -3.94 13.98
N ASN A 234 -5.65 -4.53 15.07
CA ASN A 234 -6.10 -3.82 16.27
C ASN A 234 -5.11 -2.75 16.76
N ALA A 235 -3.80 -3.01 16.63
CA ALA A 235 -2.75 -2.06 17.02
C ALA A 235 -2.67 -0.82 16.10
N TYR A 236 -3.15 -0.89 14.86
CA TYR A 236 -2.92 0.12 13.82
C TYR A 236 -4.19 0.66 13.17
N GLY A 237 -5.27 -0.13 13.17
CA GLY A 237 -6.53 0.15 12.46
C GLY A 237 -7.60 0.82 13.31
N GLN A 238 -7.26 1.43 14.46
CA GLN A 238 -8.23 2.11 15.32
C GLN A 238 -8.95 3.25 14.58
N LEU A 239 -10.22 3.47 14.87
CA LEU A 239 -11.07 4.47 14.19
C LEU A 239 -10.55 5.89 14.34
N ASN A 240 -9.86 6.19 15.46
CA ASN A 240 -9.16 7.45 15.63
C ASN A 240 -8.00 7.55 14.61
N GLY A 241 -8.04 8.55 13.74
CA GLY A 241 -7.08 8.74 12.65
C GLY A 241 -7.34 7.87 11.40
N LEU A 242 -8.33 6.97 11.42
CA LEU A 242 -8.67 6.17 10.23
C LEU A 242 -9.16 7.04 9.08
N LYS A 243 -9.97 8.07 9.36
CA LYS A 243 -10.43 9.02 8.35
C LYS A 243 -9.28 9.64 7.55
N ASP A 244 -8.18 10.02 8.23
CA ASP A 244 -7.02 10.63 7.59
C ASP A 244 -6.29 9.63 6.68
N LYS A 245 -6.20 8.35 7.08
CA LYS A 245 -5.65 7.27 6.24
C LYS A 245 -6.51 7.03 5.01
N LEU A 246 -7.83 6.95 5.18
CA LEU A 246 -8.79 6.69 4.10
C LEU A 246 -8.83 7.82 3.07
N ASN A 247 -8.56 9.06 3.48
CA ASN A 247 -8.50 10.24 2.61
C ASN A 247 -7.07 10.64 2.23
N SER A 248 -6.06 9.83 2.58
CA SER A 248 -4.67 10.18 2.28
C SER A 248 -4.39 10.22 0.80
N LYS A 249 -3.45 11.08 0.42
CA LYS A 249 -2.95 11.25 -0.94
C LYS A 249 -1.57 10.62 -1.09
N ALA A 250 -1.29 10.11 -2.27
CA ALA A 250 0.04 9.68 -2.64
C ALA A 250 1.02 10.84 -2.54
N PHE A 251 2.16 10.61 -1.91
CA PHE A 251 3.17 11.64 -1.77
C PHE A 251 3.70 12.03 -3.17
N PRO A 252 3.81 13.33 -3.51
CA PRO A 252 4.08 13.79 -4.86
C PRO A 252 5.57 13.70 -5.23
N VAL A 253 6.15 12.52 -5.06
CA VAL A 253 7.52 12.17 -5.50
C VAL A 253 7.50 10.83 -6.22
N ASP A 254 8.44 10.63 -7.14
CA ASP A 254 8.65 9.34 -7.81
C ASP A 254 9.25 8.35 -6.82
N THR A 255 8.39 7.47 -6.26
CA THR A 255 8.84 6.53 -5.23
C THR A 255 9.70 5.40 -5.79
N SER A 256 9.76 5.19 -7.12
CA SER A 256 10.70 4.24 -7.74
C SER A 256 12.16 4.69 -7.60
N LYS A 257 12.38 5.97 -7.33
CA LYS A 257 13.71 6.58 -7.14
C LYS A 257 14.12 6.72 -5.67
N LEU A 258 13.27 6.27 -4.75
CA LEU A 258 13.64 6.22 -3.34
C LEU A 258 14.78 5.22 -3.13
N PRO A 259 15.58 5.40 -2.07
CA PRO A 259 16.70 4.50 -1.79
C PRO A 259 16.23 3.05 -1.59
N ASP A 260 17.19 2.14 -1.70
CA ASP A 260 17.00 0.73 -1.38
C ASP A 260 16.45 0.58 0.06
N GLY A 261 15.62 -0.45 0.26
CA GLY A 261 15.13 -0.82 1.58
C GLY A 261 16.25 -1.30 2.52
N ILE A 262 17.32 -1.89 2.00
CA ILE A 262 18.47 -2.31 2.81
C ILE A 262 19.26 -1.07 3.25
N MET A 263 19.43 -0.92 4.55
CA MET A 263 20.19 0.20 5.08
C MET A 263 21.71 0.01 4.89
N ALA A 264 22.38 1.03 4.37
CA ALA A 264 23.85 1.09 4.29
C ALA A 264 24.50 1.69 5.55
N ALA A 265 23.74 2.43 6.35
CA ALA A 265 24.18 3.04 7.60
C ALA A 265 23.01 3.09 8.59
N ASN A 266 23.30 3.03 9.89
CA ASN A 266 22.31 3.09 10.96
C ASN A 266 22.55 4.30 11.88
N PRO A 267 21.67 5.34 11.91
CA PRO A 267 20.42 5.42 11.16
C PRO A 267 20.62 5.76 9.68
N PRO A 268 19.74 5.25 8.78
CA PRO A 268 19.80 5.57 7.36
C PRO A 268 19.35 7.01 7.09
N THR A 269 19.74 7.54 5.93
CA THR A 269 19.31 8.86 5.47
C THR A 269 18.32 8.71 4.32
N LEU A 270 17.13 9.31 4.47
CA LEU A 270 16.16 9.46 3.38
C LEU A 270 16.31 10.86 2.79
N LYS A 271 16.57 10.93 1.49
CA LYS A 271 16.55 12.18 0.73
C LYS A 271 15.26 12.23 -0.09
N LEU A 272 14.45 13.24 0.16
CA LEU A 272 13.25 13.53 -0.64
C LEU A 272 13.59 14.61 -1.65
N PRO A 273 13.35 14.39 -2.95
CA PRO A 273 13.61 15.41 -3.96
C PRO A 273 12.71 16.64 -3.75
N PRO A 274 13.09 17.81 -4.30
CA PRO A 274 12.24 18.99 -4.29
C PRO A 274 10.89 18.70 -4.95
N SER A 275 9.82 19.25 -4.37
CA SER A 275 8.47 19.18 -4.91
C SER A 275 7.74 20.48 -4.61
N GLU A 276 7.07 21.07 -5.60
CA GLU A 276 6.28 22.27 -5.41
C GLU A 276 5.12 22.10 -4.43
N ALA A 277 4.60 20.87 -4.32
CA ALA A 277 3.51 20.53 -3.41
C ALA A 277 3.96 20.30 -1.97
N ILE A 278 5.26 20.17 -1.68
CA ILE A 278 5.79 19.86 -0.36
C ILE A 278 6.64 21.00 0.17
N GLN A 279 6.11 21.69 1.17
CA GLN A 279 6.81 22.73 1.89
C GLN A 279 7.53 22.14 3.11
N PRO A 280 8.87 22.25 3.24
CA PRO A 280 9.61 21.67 4.37
C PRO A 280 9.05 22.09 5.73
N ALA A 281 8.66 23.36 5.89
CA ALA A 281 8.10 23.88 7.15
C ALA A 281 6.78 23.22 7.59
N ARG A 282 6.04 22.57 6.67
CA ARG A 282 4.78 21.87 6.93
C ARG A 282 4.93 20.36 6.95
N LEU A 283 6.09 19.83 6.55
CA LEU A 283 6.36 18.40 6.56
C LEU A 283 6.62 17.93 7.98
N THR A 284 5.98 16.83 8.36
CA THR A 284 6.23 16.17 9.64
C THR A 284 6.65 14.74 9.37
N CYS A 285 7.80 14.34 9.92
CA CYS A 285 8.31 12.98 9.79
C CYS A 285 8.44 12.30 11.16
N PHE A 286 8.23 10.99 11.18
CA PHE A 286 8.33 10.12 12.35
C PHE A 286 9.27 8.97 12.05
N ALA A 287 10.00 8.50 13.05
CA ALA A 287 10.80 7.29 12.98
C ALA A 287 10.23 6.22 13.91
N SER A 288 10.26 4.96 13.49
CA SER A 288 9.75 3.82 14.27
C SER A 288 10.37 3.82 15.68
N GLY A 289 9.51 3.77 16.71
CA GLY A 289 9.93 3.74 18.11
C GLY A 289 10.56 5.03 18.66
N MET A 290 10.65 6.11 17.85
CA MET A 290 11.27 7.38 18.27
C MET A 290 10.30 8.56 18.23
N GLY A 291 9.09 8.38 17.65
CA GLY A 291 8.13 9.46 17.48
C GLY A 291 8.56 10.45 16.37
N ARG A 292 8.17 11.72 16.55
CA ARG A 292 8.51 12.80 15.62
C ARG A 292 10.02 13.05 15.60
N ILE A 293 10.56 13.24 14.39
CA ILE A 293 11.98 13.54 14.17
C ILE A 293 12.12 14.86 13.40
N ASP A 294 13.28 15.50 13.58
CA ASP A 294 13.62 16.71 12.82
C ASP A 294 13.96 16.36 11.38
N ILE A 295 13.73 17.33 10.51
CA ILE A 295 14.10 17.28 9.09
C ILE A 295 15.00 18.47 8.76
N GLU A 296 15.84 18.33 7.77
CA GLU A 296 16.71 19.39 7.27
C GLU A 296 16.30 19.75 5.84
N ALA A 297 16.04 21.04 5.61
CA ALA A 297 15.83 21.55 4.27
C ALA A 297 17.22 21.84 3.63
N ALA A 298 17.46 21.27 2.45
CA ALA A 298 18.68 21.42 1.69
C ALA A 298 18.35 21.91 0.27
N ASP A 299 19.34 22.44 -0.44
CA ASP A 299 19.15 22.92 -1.83
C ASP A 299 18.62 21.82 -2.77
N GLU A 300 19.02 20.56 -2.53
CA GLU A 300 18.61 19.39 -3.32
C GLU A 300 17.37 18.66 -2.77
N GLY A 301 16.62 19.26 -1.83
CA GLY A 301 15.40 18.68 -1.27
C GLY A 301 15.38 18.62 0.24
N ILE A 302 14.80 17.55 0.81
CA ILE A 302 14.63 17.41 2.24
C ILE A 302 15.39 16.16 2.72
N ILE A 303 16.17 16.32 3.78
CA ILE A 303 16.89 15.23 4.44
C ILE A 303 16.10 14.81 5.69
N VAL A 304 15.81 13.53 5.77
CA VAL A 304 15.14 12.89 6.93
C VAL A 304 16.09 11.86 7.50
N LYS A 305 16.44 11.99 8.78
CA LYS A 305 17.34 11.09 9.47
C LYS A 305 16.96 10.97 10.94
N ALA A 306 16.87 9.75 11.46
CA ALA A 306 16.60 9.53 12.87
C ALA A 306 17.77 10.03 13.75
N PRO A 307 17.49 10.52 14.98
CA PRO A 307 18.53 11.06 15.86
C PRO A 307 19.44 9.99 16.48
N LYS A 308 19.06 8.72 16.41
CA LYS A 308 19.83 7.58 16.97
C LYS A 308 19.61 6.31 16.15
N PRO A 309 20.51 5.31 16.28
CA PRO A 309 20.40 4.01 15.61
C PRO A 309 19.12 3.25 15.98
N PHE A 310 18.68 2.36 15.07
CA PHE A 310 17.62 1.38 15.28
C PHE A 310 18.22 0.04 15.73
N ASN A 311 17.42 -0.74 16.48
CA ASN A 311 17.80 -2.06 16.99
C ASN A 311 16.81 -3.15 16.53
N SER A 312 16.06 -2.89 15.47
CA SER A 312 15.08 -3.83 14.93
C SER A 312 15.38 -4.12 13.46
N ARG A 313 15.03 -5.32 12.99
CA ARG A 313 15.21 -5.72 11.59
C ARG A 313 14.43 -4.81 10.65
N ARG A 314 13.17 -4.48 10.98
CA ARG A 314 12.28 -3.61 10.17
C ARG A 314 11.95 -2.33 10.91
N PHE A 315 12.11 -1.23 10.23
CA PHE A 315 11.70 0.08 10.74
C PHE A 315 11.36 1.02 9.58
N ARG A 316 10.77 2.18 9.90
CA ARG A 316 10.24 3.10 8.87
C ARG A 316 10.48 4.54 9.26
N TYR A 317 10.61 5.37 8.23
CA TYR A 317 10.32 6.79 8.31
C TYR A 317 8.94 7.02 7.69
N ASN A 318 8.05 7.65 8.44
CA ASN A 318 6.71 8.04 7.99
C ASN A 318 6.64 9.55 7.91
N CYS A 319 6.38 10.10 6.76
CA CYS A 319 6.28 11.54 6.54
C CYS A 319 4.87 11.90 6.06
N THR A 320 4.29 12.95 6.64
CA THR A 320 2.99 13.50 6.24
C THR A 320 3.11 15.00 5.99
N HIS A 321 2.38 15.47 4.98
CA HIS A 321 2.27 16.89 4.65
C HIS A 321 0.80 17.24 4.41
N PRO A 322 0.25 18.30 5.03
CA PRO A 322 -1.13 18.71 4.76
C PRO A 322 -1.33 19.09 3.30
N ALA A 323 -2.40 18.58 2.69
CA ALA A 323 -2.87 19.01 1.38
C ALA A 323 -3.87 20.17 1.52
N ASP A 324 -4.17 20.87 0.42
CA ASP A 324 -5.00 22.08 0.45
C ASP A 324 -6.49 21.80 0.70
N ASP A 325 -6.92 20.54 0.50
CA ASP A 325 -8.30 20.09 0.75
C ASP A 325 -8.52 19.53 2.16
N GLY A 326 -7.55 19.67 3.06
CA GLY A 326 -7.61 19.18 4.44
C GLY A 326 -7.24 17.70 4.60
N SER A 327 -6.89 17.01 3.52
CA SER A 327 -6.28 15.67 3.56
C SER A 327 -4.75 15.76 3.78
N PHE A 328 -4.07 14.61 3.74
CA PHE A 328 -2.61 14.55 3.91
C PHE A 328 -1.96 13.77 2.78
N TYR A 329 -0.88 14.27 2.22
CA TYR A 329 0.10 13.46 1.51
C TYR A 329 0.82 12.56 2.50
N TRP A 330 0.99 11.28 2.17
CA TRP A 330 1.58 10.29 3.06
C TRP A 330 2.66 9.48 2.34
N LEU A 331 3.85 9.46 2.91
CA LEU A 331 4.97 8.64 2.48
C LEU A 331 5.49 7.82 3.65
N SER A 332 5.73 6.54 3.41
CA SER A 332 6.47 5.69 4.34
C SER A 332 7.62 5.03 3.59
N GLN A 333 8.85 5.29 4.02
CA GLN A 333 10.05 4.58 3.57
C GLN A 333 10.39 3.50 4.59
N GLN A 334 10.37 2.26 4.12
CA GLN A 334 10.80 1.12 4.92
C GLN A 334 12.31 0.91 4.82
N TRP A 335 12.88 0.39 5.90
CA TRP A 335 14.29 0.01 6.00
C TRP A 335 14.44 -1.37 6.58
N LEU A 336 15.47 -2.10 6.12
CA LEU A 336 15.85 -3.43 6.57
C LEU A 336 17.28 -3.41 7.10
N ASP A 337 17.44 -3.89 8.32
CA ASP A 337 18.75 -4.21 8.91
C ASP A 337 18.96 -5.73 8.83
N LEU A 338 19.68 -6.18 7.82
CA LEU A 338 19.93 -7.60 7.60
C LEU A 338 20.92 -8.22 8.64
N SER A 339 21.54 -7.40 9.49
CA SER A 339 22.34 -7.90 10.62
C SER A 339 21.49 -8.37 11.79
N GLN A 340 20.19 -7.98 11.81
CA GLN A 340 19.24 -8.43 12.81
C GLN A 340 18.61 -9.77 12.38
N PRO A 341 18.26 -10.65 13.33
CA PRO A 341 17.67 -11.95 13.02
C PRO A 341 16.35 -11.83 12.26
N GLU A 342 16.04 -12.85 11.48
CA GLU A 342 14.71 -13.12 10.95
C GLU A 342 13.76 -13.51 12.09
N ASP A 343 12.52 -13.05 12.10
CA ASP A 343 11.46 -13.26 13.11
C ASP A 343 10.31 -14.15 12.58
#